data_91fd30392d7e556cec15786356929ec7
#
_entry.id   91fd30392d7e556cec15786356929ec7
#
_cell.length_a   1.000
_cell.length_b   1.000
_cell.length_c   1.000
_cell.angle_alpha   90.00
_cell.angle_beta   90.00
_cell.angle_gamma   90.00
#
_symmetry.space_group_name_H-M   'P 1'
#
loop_
_entity.id
_entity.type
_entity.pdbx_description
1 polymer ?
#
loop_
_entity_poly.entity_id
_entity_poly.type
_entity_poly.pdbx_seq_one_letter_code
_entity_poly.pdbx_strand_id
1 'polypeptide(L)'
;MKILYVTNGYPSSIDLSFCVFSQRLVNEWVDQGHECTVICPRKTPGEKAVPGHAEEQYTPKGNKVNVFFPNYLCTGLTARWEQDPLRDWSFHNFFAATTKIIENEKIQFDVVYAQFLGISGWCAVKIAKKYHCNCFADAGESRFRFLEDRLLERKFSIDYLNKMTGIVSVSTQNKDLLLENGILSENRIKVFPNGIDSTHFYPRNRIAARHSFGFNEDDTIISFVGHYIDRKGPLRVEEACKNLPVKVAYAGKGPDEPSANNTIWKGPVKPEDIPTFLSASDIFVLPTLNEGCCNAIIEALACGLPVISADRKFNIDILDDTCSIRVNPESVEEIHLAVSKLIEDSELRSRMAIAAATKGNSLSLHNRAMNIIEWMKSFA
;
A
#
# COMPACT_ATOMS: atom_id res chain seq x y z
N MET A 1 -6.71 12.76 19.91
CA MET A 1 -5.44 12.06 20.16
C MET A 1 -4.34 12.78 19.40
N LYS A 2 -3.19 12.96 20.05
CA LYS A 2 -1.99 13.53 19.42
C LYS A 2 -1.07 12.40 18.98
N ILE A 3 -0.78 12.33 17.70
CA ILE A 3 -0.05 11.23 17.08
C ILE A 3 1.29 11.74 16.57
N LEU A 4 2.38 11.14 17.05
CA LEU A 4 3.68 11.31 16.43
C LEU A 4 3.85 10.24 15.34
N TYR A 5 3.85 10.66 14.09
CA TYR A 5 4.04 9.78 12.95
C TYR A 5 5.51 9.74 12.51
N VAL A 6 6.15 8.59 12.64
CA VAL A 6 7.58 8.41 12.31
C VAL A 6 7.70 7.55 11.07
N THR A 7 8.41 8.05 10.07
CA THR A 7 8.57 7.34 8.79
C THR A 7 9.91 7.62 8.14
N ASN A 8 10.36 6.71 7.28
CA ASN A 8 11.50 6.91 6.39
C ASN A 8 11.10 7.30 4.96
N GLY A 9 9.80 7.56 4.73
CA GLY A 9 9.24 7.98 3.45
C GLY A 9 7.96 8.78 3.61
N TYR A 10 7.97 10.02 3.13
CA TYR A 10 6.83 10.94 3.16
C TYR A 10 6.97 11.98 2.04
N PRO A 11 5.87 12.39 1.38
CA PRO A 11 5.90 13.43 0.36
C PRO A 11 6.42 14.77 0.90
N SER A 12 7.11 15.50 0.05
CA SER A 12 7.64 16.82 0.36
C SER A 12 7.60 17.70 -0.88
N SER A 13 7.86 18.99 -0.71
CA SER A 13 7.99 19.95 -1.81
C SER A 13 9.01 19.55 -2.89
N ILE A 14 9.95 18.64 -2.55
CA ILE A 14 11.02 18.17 -3.46
C ILE A 14 10.60 16.89 -4.19
N ASP A 15 9.80 16.04 -3.55
CA ASP A 15 9.29 14.80 -4.13
C ASP A 15 7.85 14.57 -3.61
N LEU A 16 6.90 14.97 -4.43
CA LEU A 16 5.47 14.89 -4.11
C LEU A 16 4.92 13.47 -4.25
N SER A 17 5.65 12.56 -4.90
CA SER A 17 5.18 11.21 -5.22
C SER A 17 5.62 10.14 -4.23
N PHE A 18 6.59 10.45 -3.37
CA PHE A 18 7.21 9.44 -2.51
C PHE A 18 6.35 9.11 -1.28
N CYS A 19 5.90 7.87 -1.19
CA CYS A 19 5.08 7.36 -0.07
C CYS A 19 3.78 8.15 0.20
N VAL A 20 3.06 8.54 -0.86
CA VAL A 20 1.80 9.28 -0.78
C VAL A 20 0.74 8.60 0.12
N PHE A 21 0.76 7.28 0.22
CA PHE A 21 -0.14 6.52 1.10
C PHE A 21 0.03 6.89 2.60
N SER A 22 1.26 7.22 3.02
CA SER A 22 1.54 7.72 4.39
C SER A 22 0.85 9.06 4.63
N GLN A 23 0.98 9.99 3.67
CA GLN A 23 0.35 11.30 3.74
C GLN A 23 -1.18 11.19 3.74
N ARG A 24 -1.74 10.32 2.90
CA ARG A 24 -3.19 10.10 2.84
C ARG A 24 -3.73 9.61 4.19
N LEU A 25 -3.05 8.68 4.86
CA LEU A 25 -3.47 8.18 6.18
C LEU A 25 -3.39 9.28 7.24
N VAL A 26 -2.30 10.05 7.27
CA VAL A 26 -2.13 11.19 8.20
C VAL A 26 -3.19 12.25 7.96
N ASN A 27 -3.43 12.62 6.69
CA ASN A 27 -4.46 13.59 6.32
C ASN A 27 -5.85 13.15 6.81
N GLU A 28 -6.18 11.87 6.63
CA GLU A 28 -7.46 11.34 7.05
C GLU A 28 -7.63 11.40 8.59
N TRP A 29 -6.59 11.06 9.36
CA TRP A 29 -6.63 11.22 10.81
C TRP A 29 -6.81 12.67 11.25
N VAL A 30 -6.11 13.61 10.59
CA VAL A 30 -6.24 15.03 10.89
C VAL A 30 -7.64 15.56 10.52
N ASP A 31 -8.19 15.11 9.39
CA ASP A 31 -9.55 15.45 8.95
C ASP A 31 -10.65 14.81 9.82
N GLN A 32 -10.32 13.78 10.60
CA GLN A 32 -11.16 13.18 11.66
C GLN A 32 -10.98 13.85 13.04
N GLY A 33 -10.21 14.94 13.12
CA GLY A 33 -10.05 15.73 14.35
C GLY A 33 -8.92 15.26 15.27
N HIS A 34 -7.92 14.53 14.75
CA HIS A 34 -6.71 14.17 15.47
C HIS A 34 -5.58 15.15 15.13
N GLU A 35 -4.64 15.34 16.06
CA GLU A 35 -3.43 16.12 15.83
C GLU A 35 -2.31 15.15 15.37
N CYS A 36 -1.72 15.38 14.20
CA CYS A 36 -0.61 14.58 13.71
C CYS A 36 0.62 15.47 13.46
N THR A 37 1.75 15.03 14.00
CA THR A 37 3.06 15.59 13.65
C THR A 37 3.89 14.51 12.99
N VAL A 38 4.42 14.80 11.80
CA VAL A 38 5.22 13.86 11.01
C VAL A 38 6.70 14.17 11.17
N ILE A 39 7.52 13.15 11.47
CA ILE A 39 8.97 13.24 11.40
C ILE A 39 9.48 12.18 10.43
N CYS A 40 10.12 12.64 9.35
CA CYS A 40 10.67 11.81 8.29
C CYS A 40 12.16 12.11 8.09
N PRO A 41 13.06 11.49 8.89
CA PRO A 41 14.50 11.73 8.76
C PRO A 41 15.02 11.26 7.38
N ARG A 42 15.88 12.09 6.77
CA ARG A 42 16.46 11.86 5.44
C ARG A 42 17.93 11.45 5.54
N LYS A 43 18.32 10.49 4.74
CA LYS A 43 19.69 9.98 4.68
C LYS A 43 20.66 11.06 4.16
N THR A 44 21.82 11.16 4.81
CA THR A 44 22.94 12.00 4.38
C THR A 44 24.25 11.18 4.50
N PRO A 45 25.10 11.07 3.49
CA PRO A 45 24.87 11.52 2.11
C PRO A 45 23.78 10.68 1.42
N GLY A 46 23.02 11.28 0.53
CA GLY A 46 22.00 10.66 -0.30
C GLY A 46 22.04 11.20 -1.72
N GLU A 47 21.35 10.56 -2.64
CA GLU A 47 21.31 10.96 -4.06
C GLU A 47 20.83 12.41 -4.26
N LYS A 48 20.10 12.96 -3.30
CA LYS A 48 19.65 14.35 -3.24
C LYS A 48 19.93 14.88 -1.84
N ALA A 49 21.15 15.33 -1.58
CA ALA A 49 21.51 15.95 -0.31
C ALA A 49 20.79 17.30 -0.18
N VAL A 50 19.63 17.30 0.42
CA VAL A 50 18.89 18.52 0.76
C VAL A 50 19.07 18.81 2.24
N PRO A 51 19.31 20.07 2.66
CA PRO A 51 19.35 20.44 4.05
C PRO A 51 18.07 20.00 4.78
N GLY A 52 18.20 19.63 6.06
CA GLY A 52 17.05 19.35 6.90
C GLY A 52 16.14 20.57 6.95
N HIS A 53 14.82 20.36 6.81
CA HIS A 53 13.82 21.42 6.77
C HIS A 53 12.52 20.96 7.42
N ALA A 54 11.63 21.92 7.64
CA ALA A 54 10.25 21.67 8.06
C ALA A 54 9.29 22.24 7.01
N GLU A 55 8.15 21.61 6.88
CA GLU A 55 7.06 22.04 6.00
C GLU A 55 5.74 22.08 6.76
N GLU A 56 4.93 23.07 6.44
CA GLU A 56 3.50 23.07 6.78
C GLU A 56 2.75 22.53 5.57
N GLN A 57 2.18 21.35 5.73
CA GLN A 57 1.32 20.76 4.71
C GLN A 57 -0.14 20.88 5.14
N TYR A 58 -1.05 20.77 4.18
CA TYR A 58 -2.48 20.92 4.43
C TYR A 58 -3.23 19.72 3.88
N THR A 59 -4.18 19.24 4.64
CA THR A 59 -5.10 18.17 4.18
C THR A 59 -6.02 18.71 3.08
N PRO A 60 -6.73 17.83 2.34
CA PRO A 60 -7.74 18.27 1.38
C PRO A 60 -8.83 19.16 1.99
N LYS A 61 -9.11 19.05 3.29
CA LYS A 61 -10.07 19.91 4.00
C LYS A 61 -9.44 21.19 4.57
N GLY A 62 -8.15 21.44 4.31
CA GLY A 62 -7.45 22.65 4.74
C GLY A 62 -6.89 22.60 6.18
N ASN A 63 -6.88 21.43 6.83
CA ASN A 63 -6.31 21.27 8.14
C ASN A 63 -4.79 21.13 8.06
N LYS A 64 -4.08 21.77 9.01
CA LYS A 64 -2.62 21.83 9.02
C LYS A 64 -1.98 20.54 9.54
N VAL A 65 -0.90 20.10 8.88
CA VAL A 65 0.01 19.03 9.29
C VAL A 65 1.43 19.58 9.34
N ASN A 66 2.10 19.47 10.50
CA ASN A 66 3.51 19.82 10.63
C ASN A 66 4.37 18.62 10.23
N VAL A 67 5.27 18.82 9.28
CA VAL A 67 6.15 17.77 8.75
C VAL A 67 7.61 18.20 8.88
N PHE A 68 8.43 17.38 9.52
CA PHE A 68 9.85 17.65 9.73
C PHE A 68 10.71 16.63 8.98
N PHE A 69 11.68 17.11 8.25
CA PHE A 69 12.64 16.33 7.49
C PHE A 69 14.08 16.53 8.00
N PRO A 70 14.43 16.10 9.24
CA PRO A 70 15.78 16.23 9.72
C PRO A 70 16.72 15.30 8.94
N ASN A 71 17.98 15.71 8.77
CA ASN A 71 19.01 14.84 8.18
C ASN A 71 19.61 13.92 9.24
N TYR A 72 19.91 12.68 8.86
CA TYR A 72 20.70 11.75 9.65
C TYR A 72 21.80 11.09 8.84
N LEU A 73 22.94 10.84 9.47
CA LEU A 73 24.04 10.15 8.81
C LEU A 73 23.72 8.67 8.64
N CYS A 74 23.87 8.18 7.42
CA CYS A 74 23.69 6.78 7.06
C CYS A 74 24.82 6.35 6.12
N THR A 75 25.47 5.23 6.41
CA THR A 75 26.62 4.76 5.64
C THR A 75 26.27 4.20 4.26
N GLY A 76 24.99 4.03 3.93
CA GLY A 76 24.55 3.43 2.65
C GLY A 76 24.90 1.96 2.48
N LEU A 77 25.74 1.39 3.34
CA LEU A 77 26.10 -0.01 3.35
C LEU A 77 24.96 -0.81 4.01
N THR A 78 23.99 -1.20 3.20
CA THR A 78 22.95 -2.11 3.63
C THR A 78 23.53 -3.51 3.78
N ALA A 79 23.70 -3.94 5.03
CA ALA A 79 23.67 -5.33 5.49
C ALA A 79 24.27 -6.40 4.56
N ARG A 80 25.60 -6.51 4.53
CA ARG A 80 26.27 -7.75 4.09
C ARG A 80 27.08 -8.45 5.18
N TRP A 81 27.05 -7.97 6.42
CA TRP A 81 27.90 -8.44 7.52
C TRP A 81 27.05 -8.85 8.72
N GLU A 82 27.33 -10.01 9.32
CA GLU A 82 26.55 -10.65 10.39
C GLU A 82 26.50 -9.85 11.71
N GLN A 83 27.42 -8.94 11.91
CA GLN A 83 27.40 -7.92 12.95
C GLN A 83 27.66 -6.59 12.26
N ASP A 84 26.60 -5.82 11.96
CA ASP A 84 26.74 -4.54 11.31
C ASP A 84 26.64 -3.39 12.33
N PRO A 85 27.78 -2.97 12.93
CA PRO A 85 27.82 -1.79 13.80
C PRO A 85 27.39 -0.52 13.06
N LEU A 86 27.46 -0.51 11.72
CA LEU A 86 27.05 0.61 10.88
C LEU A 86 25.53 0.68 10.72
N ARG A 87 24.82 -0.48 10.75
CA ARG A 87 23.35 -0.49 10.80
C ARG A 87 22.87 0.05 12.14
N ASP A 88 23.41 -0.43 13.25
CA ASP A 88 23.11 0.08 14.58
C ASP A 88 23.38 1.57 14.68
N TRP A 89 24.48 2.04 14.10
CA TRP A 89 24.82 3.44 14.02
C TRP A 89 23.80 4.26 13.21
N SER A 90 23.36 3.77 12.03
CA SER A 90 22.33 4.41 11.22
C SER A 90 20.98 4.50 11.93
N PHE A 91 20.58 3.44 12.64
CA PHE A 91 19.37 3.40 13.44
C PHE A 91 19.43 4.39 14.61
N HIS A 92 20.57 4.46 15.31
CA HIS A 92 20.78 5.43 16.38
C HIS A 92 20.78 6.88 15.88
N ASN A 93 21.38 7.15 14.72
CA ASN A 93 21.34 8.49 14.12
C ASN A 93 19.95 8.89 13.67
N PHE A 94 19.17 7.96 13.13
CA PHE A 94 17.75 8.19 12.81
C PHE A 94 16.95 8.55 14.07
N PHE A 95 17.14 7.80 15.15
CA PHE A 95 16.50 8.07 16.43
C PHE A 95 16.95 9.42 17.04
N ALA A 96 18.26 9.70 17.00
CA ALA A 96 18.82 10.98 17.51
C ALA A 96 18.27 12.17 16.73
N ALA A 97 18.19 12.09 15.40
CA ALA A 97 17.60 13.14 14.56
C ALA A 97 16.11 13.34 14.88
N THR A 98 15.37 12.25 15.08
CA THR A 98 13.95 12.31 15.45
C THR A 98 13.75 12.93 16.82
N THR A 99 14.49 12.48 17.84
CA THR A 99 14.35 13.00 19.20
C THR A 99 14.78 14.45 19.33
N LYS A 100 15.79 14.90 18.57
CA LYS A 100 16.21 16.29 18.51
C LYS A 100 15.07 17.21 18.05
N ILE A 101 14.28 16.79 17.05
CA ILE A 101 13.11 17.56 16.62
C ILE A 101 12.03 17.58 17.72
N ILE A 102 11.74 16.42 18.33
CA ILE A 102 10.75 16.34 19.42
C ILE A 102 11.09 17.33 20.54
N GLU A 103 12.36 17.39 20.93
CA GLU A 103 12.82 18.24 22.02
C GLU A 103 12.86 19.73 21.65
N ASN A 104 13.41 20.06 20.47
CA ASN A 104 13.53 21.44 20.00
C ASN A 104 12.17 22.11 19.78
N GLU A 105 11.25 21.39 19.14
CA GLU A 105 9.90 21.87 18.82
C GLU A 105 8.90 21.60 19.95
N LYS A 106 9.34 21.02 21.09
CA LYS A 106 8.52 20.64 22.24
C LYS A 106 7.25 19.90 21.86
N ILE A 107 7.37 18.95 20.93
CA ILE A 107 6.24 18.19 20.38
C ILE A 107 5.61 17.35 21.49
N GLN A 108 4.30 17.53 21.68
CA GLN A 108 3.48 16.73 22.60
C GLN A 108 2.72 15.67 21.81
N PHE A 109 2.74 14.43 22.30
CA PHE A 109 2.02 13.32 21.68
C PHE A 109 1.58 12.28 22.72
N ASP A 110 0.47 11.60 22.43
CA ASP A 110 -0.09 10.53 23.26
C ASP A 110 0.45 9.17 22.82
N VAL A 111 0.76 9.05 21.53
CA VAL A 111 1.13 7.78 20.86
C VAL A 111 2.12 8.01 19.74
N VAL A 112 2.98 7.03 19.50
CA VAL A 112 3.86 6.99 18.34
C VAL A 112 3.34 5.96 17.34
N TYR A 113 3.22 6.36 16.09
CA TYR A 113 2.88 5.47 14.96
C TYR A 113 4.01 5.46 13.93
N ALA A 114 4.51 4.29 13.59
CA ALA A 114 5.55 4.14 12.59
C ALA A 114 5.00 3.59 11.28
N GLN A 115 5.42 4.18 10.16
CA GLN A 115 5.20 3.56 8.87
C GLN A 115 6.32 2.56 8.60
N PHE A 116 5.93 1.31 8.42
CA PHE A 116 6.78 0.14 8.27
C PHE A 116 7.51 -0.32 9.55
N LEU A 117 7.83 -1.61 9.58
CA LEU A 117 8.42 -2.28 10.74
C LEU A 117 9.93 -2.03 10.88
N GLY A 118 10.62 -1.64 9.84
CA GLY A 118 12.07 -1.46 9.82
C GLY A 118 12.60 -0.36 10.75
N ILE A 119 13.42 0.56 10.22
CA ILE A 119 14.06 1.63 10.99
C ILE A 119 13.04 2.54 11.72
N SER A 120 11.89 2.82 11.07
CA SER A 120 10.83 3.62 11.68
C SER A 120 10.18 2.90 12.86
N GLY A 121 9.90 1.60 12.74
CA GLY A 121 9.35 0.77 13.82
C GLY A 121 10.30 0.65 14.99
N TRP A 122 11.60 0.43 14.74
CA TRP A 122 12.60 0.42 15.79
C TRP A 122 12.69 1.78 16.51
N CYS A 123 12.67 2.87 15.76
CA CYS A 123 12.67 4.23 16.32
C CYS A 123 11.43 4.46 17.19
N ALA A 124 10.25 4.05 16.74
CA ALA A 124 9.01 4.17 17.51
C ALA A 124 9.09 3.47 18.87
N VAL A 125 9.65 2.26 18.92
CA VAL A 125 9.87 1.53 20.19
C VAL A 125 10.82 2.29 21.12
N LYS A 126 11.89 2.89 20.58
CA LYS A 126 12.83 3.69 21.39
C LYS A 126 12.20 4.98 21.93
N ILE A 127 11.37 5.65 21.11
CA ILE A 127 10.62 6.84 21.52
C ILE A 127 9.61 6.45 22.61
N ALA A 128 8.82 5.41 22.38
CA ALA A 128 7.83 4.94 23.36
C ALA A 128 8.47 4.63 24.73
N LYS A 129 9.63 3.99 24.72
CA LYS A 129 10.39 3.75 25.95
C LYS A 129 10.86 5.05 26.61
N LYS A 130 11.34 6.04 25.84
CA LYS A 130 11.88 7.30 26.36
C LYS A 130 10.77 8.21 26.93
N TYR A 131 9.62 8.23 26.26
CA TYR A 131 8.52 9.16 26.60
C TYR A 131 7.34 8.48 27.32
N HIS A 132 7.46 7.18 27.63
CA HIS A 132 6.46 6.37 28.35
C HIS A 132 5.06 6.39 27.72
N CYS A 133 5.00 6.14 26.40
CA CYS A 133 3.75 6.10 25.64
C CYS A 133 3.60 4.79 24.84
N ASN A 134 2.40 4.56 24.31
CA ASN A 134 2.16 3.45 23.41
C ASN A 134 2.81 3.67 22.03
N CYS A 135 3.22 2.57 21.36
CA CYS A 135 3.73 2.62 19.99
C CYS A 135 3.10 1.54 19.11
N PHE A 136 2.78 1.96 17.90
CA PHE A 136 2.21 1.11 16.87
C PHE A 136 3.04 1.23 15.57
N ALA A 137 2.93 0.21 14.70
CA ALA A 137 3.55 0.29 13.38
C ALA A 137 2.67 -0.38 12.33
N ASP A 138 2.81 0.07 11.09
CA ASP A 138 2.16 -0.51 9.91
C ASP A 138 3.07 -1.59 9.30
N ALA A 139 2.54 -2.79 9.12
CA ALA A 139 3.17 -3.91 8.44
C ALA A 139 2.66 -3.99 6.99
N GLY A 140 2.92 -2.92 6.22
CA GLY A 140 2.49 -2.75 4.83
C GLY A 140 3.46 -3.29 3.78
N GLU A 141 4.58 -3.87 4.20
CA GLU A 141 5.58 -4.42 3.30
C GLU A 141 5.03 -5.63 2.51
N SER A 142 5.38 -5.71 1.22
CA SER A 142 5.12 -6.92 0.42
C SER A 142 6.04 -8.08 0.80
N ARG A 143 7.08 -7.82 1.59
CA ARG A 143 8.12 -8.76 1.98
C ARG A 143 8.84 -8.29 3.24
N PHE A 144 8.91 -9.11 4.26
CA PHE A 144 9.66 -8.82 5.48
C PHE A 144 11.10 -9.36 5.37
N ARG A 145 11.97 -8.58 4.72
CA ARG A 145 13.37 -8.97 4.49
C ARG A 145 14.10 -9.39 5.77
N PHE A 146 13.79 -8.77 6.89
CA PHE A 146 14.39 -9.10 8.18
C PHE A 146 14.01 -10.51 8.71
N LEU A 147 12.96 -11.13 8.18
CA LEU A 147 12.60 -12.52 8.50
C LEU A 147 13.28 -13.52 7.56
N GLU A 148 13.74 -13.09 6.41
CA GLU A 148 14.29 -13.96 5.36
C GLU A 148 15.80 -14.13 5.46
N ASP A 149 16.53 -13.12 5.94
CA ASP A 149 17.97 -13.05 5.70
C ASP A 149 18.76 -13.52 6.87
N ARG A 150 18.84 -13.60 7.97
CA ARG A 150 19.90 -14.01 8.93
C ARG A 150 19.39 -14.15 10.36
N LEU A 151 19.88 -15.18 11.03
CA LEU A 151 19.55 -15.48 12.43
C LEU A 151 19.69 -14.26 13.35
N LEU A 152 20.73 -13.45 13.19
CA LEU A 152 20.98 -12.27 14.04
C LEU A 152 20.06 -11.09 13.71
N GLU A 153 19.80 -10.80 12.42
CA GLU A 153 18.85 -9.76 12.02
C GLU A 153 17.44 -10.10 12.44
N ARG A 154 17.06 -11.35 12.26
CA ARG A 154 15.77 -11.88 12.69
C ARG A 154 15.60 -11.75 14.19
N LYS A 155 16.58 -12.16 14.99
CA LYS A 155 16.54 -12.03 16.45
C LYS A 155 16.43 -10.57 16.89
N PHE A 156 17.27 -9.69 16.35
CA PHE A 156 17.21 -8.26 16.65
C PHE A 156 15.83 -7.66 16.33
N SER A 157 15.26 -8.01 15.17
CA SER A 157 13.95 -7.49 14.75
C SER A 157 12.82 -8.04 15.62
N ILE A 158 12.84 -9.33 15.94
CA ILE A 158 11.88 -9.95 16.87
C ILE A 158 11.94 -9.27 18.24
N ASP A 159 13.15 -9.03 18.77
CA ASP A 159 13.36 -8.43 20.09
C ASP A 159 12.74 -7.02 20.22
N TYR A 160 12.85 -6.17 19.19
CA TYR A 160 12.24 -4.85 19.29
C TYR A 160 10.77 -4.84 18.91
N LEU A 161 10.35 -5.65 17.93
CA LEU A 161 8.96 -5.75 17.52
C LEU A 161 8.05 -6.25 18.65
N ASN A 162 8.56 -7.18 19.47
CA ASN A 162 7.86 -7.66 20.66
C ASN A 162 7.66 -6.60 21.76
N LYS A 163 8.34 -5.45 21.66
CA LYS A 163 8.15 -4.30 22.56
C LYS A 163 7.12 -3.30 22.07
N MET A 164 6.58 -3.47 20.85
CA MET A 164 5.50 -2.63 20.35
C MET A 164 4.21 -2.87 21.13
N THR A 165 3.36 -1.86 21.25
CA THR A 165 2.01 -2.00 21.78
C THR A 165 1.14 -2.82 20.83
N GLY A 166 1.23 -2.56 19.53
CA GLY A 166 0.51 -3.31 18.52
C GLY A 166 1.04 -3.07 17.10
N ILE A 167 0.66 -3.97 16.17
CA ILE A 167 1.00 -3.87 14.75
C ILE A 167 -0.29 -3.86 13.93
N VAL A 168 -0.41 -2.88 13.04
CA VAL A 168 -1.43 -2.80 11.99
C VAL A 168 -0.93 -3.62 10.80
N SER A 169 -1.57 -4.72 10.50
CA SER A 169 -1.25 -5.53 9.33
C SER A 169 -2.15 -5.16 8.15
N VAL A 170 -1.61 -5.10 6.94
CA VAL A 170 -2.40 -4.81 5.73
C VAL A 170 -3.08 -6.04 5.15
N SER A 171 -2.74 -7.24 5.64
CA SER A 171 -3.36 -8.50 5.22
C SER A 171 -3.23 -9.58 6.28
N THR A 172 -4.11 -10.56 6.21
CA THR A 172 -4.02 -11.79 7.02
C THR A 172 -2.72 -12.54 6.75
N GLN A 173 -2.22 -12.56 5.51
CA GLN A 173 -0.92 -13.15 5.18
C GLN A 173 0.22 -12.52 5.99
N ASN A 174 0.28 -11.19 6.05
CA ASN A 174 1.31 -10.49 6.81
C ASN A 174 1.16 -10.72 8.32
N LYS A 175 -0.08 -10.74 8.84
CA LYS A 175 -0.37 -11.08 10.24
C LYS A 175 0.14 -12.49 10.58
N ASP A 176 -0.23 -13.49 9.79
CA ASP A 176 0.16 -14.88 10.01
C ASP A 176 1.68 -15.01 10.02
N LEU A 177 2.37 -14.38 9.06
CA LEU A 177 3.83 -14.41 8.98
C LEU A 177 4.50 -13.80 10.23
N LEU A 178 3.94 -12.74 10.79
CA LEU A 178 4.43 -12.16 12.05
C LEU A 178 4.22 -13.13 13.22
N LEU A 179 3.05 -13.72 13.34
CA LEU A 179 2.71 -14.68 14.41
C LEU A 179 3.57 -15.94 14.33
N GLU A 180 3.74 -16.52 13.15
CA GLU A 180 4.59 -17.71 12.90
C GLU A 180 6.05 -17.47 13.29
N ASN A 181 6.50 -16.22 13.27
CA ASN A 181 7.84 -15.82 13.68
C ASN A 181 7.91 -15.34 15.13
N GLY A 182 6.87 -15.53 15.93
CA GLY A 182 6.86 -15.18 17.35
C GLY A 182 6.86 -13.67 17.63
N ILE A 183 6.35 -12.87 16.69
CA ILE A 183 6.22 -11.41 16.83
C ILE A 183 4.83 -11.12 17.36
N LEU A 184 4.78 -10.63 18.58
CA LEU A 184 3.58 -10.29 19.34
C LEU A 184 2.57 -11.46 19.50
N SER A 185 1.52 -11.23 20.22
CA SER A 185 0.37 -12.13 20.35
C SER A 185 -0.75 -11.69 19.38
N GLU A 186 -1.65 -12.60 19.08
CA GLU A 186 -2.71 -12.40 18.08
C GLU A 186 -3.57 -11.15 18.31
N ASN A 187 -3.91 -10.86 19.56
CA ASN A 187 -4.71 -9.69 19.95
C ASN A 187 -3.97 -8.35 19.78
N ARG A 188 -2.65 -8.39 19.56
CA ARG A 188 -1.79 -7.21 19.34
C ARG A 188 -1.41 -7.00 17.87
N ILE A 189 -1.91 -7.86 16.96
CA ILE A 189 -1.78 -7.69 15.51
C ILE A 189 -3.18 -7.69 14.91
N LYS A 190 -3.58 -6.58 14.31
CA LYS A 190 -4.91 -6.46 13.71
C LYS A 190 -4.81 -6.15 12.22
N VAL A 191 -5.64 -6.82 11.42
CA VAL A 191 -5.68 -6.63 9.98
C VAL A 191 -6.57 -5.45 9.64
N PHE A 192 -6.01 -4.49 8.94
CA PHE A 192 -6.70 -3.36 8.32
C PHE A 192 -6.14 -3.24 6.90
N PRO A 193 -6.81 -3.78 5.88
CA PRO A 193 -6.39 -3.68 4.49
C PRO A 193 -6.15 -2.22 4.08
N ASN A 194 -5.37 -2.00 3.02
CA ASN A 194 -5.18 -0.66 2.49
C ASN A 194 -6.53 -0.02 2.16
N GLY A 195 -6.61 1.28 2.37
CA GLY A 195 -7.81 2.05 2.08
C GLY A 195 -7.71 2.82 0.77
N ILE A 196 -8.85 3.01 0.11
CA ILE A 196 -8.98 3.79 -1.12
C ILE A 196 -9.65 5.15 -0.84
N ASP A 197 -9.24 6.17 -1.55
CA ASP A 197 -9.95 7.44 -1.59
C ASP A 197 -11.22 7.30 -2.45
N SER A 198 -12.36 7.11 -1.79
CA SER A 198 -13.66 6.91 -2.43
C SER A 198 -14.20 8.19 -3.10
N THR A 199 -13.60 9.35 -2.87
CA THR A 199 -13.94 10.59 -3.59
C THR A 199 -13.28 10.65 -4.96
N HIS A 200 -12.19 9.91 -5.13
CA HIS A 200 -11.43 9.82 -6.38
C HIS A 200 -11.74 8.53 -7.15
N PHE A 201 -11.82 7.38 -6.48
CA PHE A 201 -12.13 6.09 -7.07
C PHE A 201 -13.59 5.71 -6.83
N TYR A 202 -14.40 5.79 -7.88
CA TYR A 202 -15.81 5.40 -7.92
C TYR A 202 -16.20 5.06 -9.37
N PRO A 203 -17.30 4.30 -9.59
CA PRO A 203 -17.76 3.98 -10.94
C PRO A 203 -18.12 5.24 -11.72
N ARG A 204 -17.48 5.46 -12.86
CA ARG A 204 -17.75 6.59 -13.76
C ARG A 204 -18.60 6.14 -14.96
N ASN A 205 -19.11 7.10 -15.73
CA ASN A 205 -19.80 6.78 -16.98
C ASN A 205 -18.82 6.09 -17.96
N ARG A 206 -19.09 4.82 -18.27
CA ARG A 206 -18.22 3.96 -19.08
C ARG A 206 -18.00 4.50 -20.49
N ILE A 207 -19.05 4.98 -21.15
CA ILE A 207 -18.96 5.52 -22.51
C ILE A 207 -18.04 6.75 -22.54
N ALA A 208 -18.27 7.71 -21.64
CA ALA A 208 -17.40 8.88 -21.51
C ALA A 208 -15.95 8.51 -21.18
N ALA A 209 -15.74 7.51 -20.32
CA ALA A 209 -14.42 7.01 -19.98
C ALA A 209 -13.72 6.37 -21.21
N ARG A 210 -14.44 5.59 -22.02
CA ARG A 210 -13.94 5.01 -23.28
C ARG A 210 -13.52 6.08 -24.28
N HIS A 211 -14.36 7.10 -24.48
CA HIS A 211 -14.04 8.22 -25.36
C HIS A 211 -12.75 8.95 -24.94
N SER A 212 -12.52 9.09 -23.63
CA SER A 212 -11.29 9.74 -23.11
C SER A 212 -10.00 8.99 -23.47
N PHE A 213 -10.09 7.68 -23.72
CA PHE A 213 -8.95 6.83 -24.10
C PHE A 213 -9.00 6.40 -25.59
N GLY A 214 -10.02 6.82 -26.35
CA GLY A 214 -10.21 6.42 -27.74
C GLY A 214 -10.59 4.95 -27.92
N PHE A 215 -11.24 4.35 -26.91
CA PHE A 215 -11.71 2.97 -26.96
C PHE A 215 -13.08 2.88 -27.62
N ASN A 216 -13.34 1.76 -28.31
CA ASN A 216 -14.62 1.50 -28.93
C ASN A 216 -15.69 1.17 -27.86
N GLU A 217 -16.92 1.68 -28.07
CA GLU A 217 -18.03 1.48 -27.12
C GLU A 217 -18.52 0.05 -27.05
N ASP A 218 -18.42 -0.70 -28.16
CA ASP A 218 -18.93 -2.07 -28.29
C ASP A 218 -17.95 -3.15 -27.86
N ASP A 219 -16.67 -2.79 -27.64
CA ASP A 219 -15.65 -3.76 -27.24
C ASP A 219 -15.86 -4.25 -25.80
N THR A 220 -15.60 -5.53 -25.55
CA THR A 220 -15.36 -6.03 -24.19
C THR A 220 -13.91 -5.76 -23.83
N ILE A 221 -13.68 -4.92 -22.82
CA ILE A 221 -12.35 -4.42 -22.46
C ILE A 221 -11.91 -4.98 -21.11
N ILE A 222 -10.73 -5.61 -21.12
CA ILE A 222 -10.02 -6.07 -19.93
C ILE A 222 -8.97 -5.03 -19.57
N SER A 223 -8.87 -4.64 -18.30
CA SER A 223 -7.80 -3.79 -17.80
C SER A 223 -6.81 -4.54 -16.91
N PHE A 224 -5.56 -4.13 -17.01
CA PHE A 224 -4.46 -4.48 -16.13
C PHE A 224 -3.80 -3.18 -15.65
N VAL A 225 -3.53 -3.05 -14.35
CA VAL A 225 -2.80 -1.91 -13.77
C VAL A 225 -1.66 -2.44 -12.93
N GLY A 226 -0.41 -2.11 -13.31
CA GLY A 226 0.77 -2.54 -12.57
C GLY A 226 2.07 -2.49 -13.36
N HIS A 227 3.19 -2.73 -12.67
CA HIS A 227 4.47 -2.87 -13.35
C HIS A 227 4.47 -4.10 -14.29
N TYR A 228 5.07 -3.97 -15.47
CA TYR A 228 5.25 -5.07 -16.42
C TYR A 228 6.45 -5.92 -15.99
N ILE A 229 6.21 -6.78 -15.02
CA ILE A 229 7.17 -7.75 -14.47
C ILE A 229 6.45 -9.07 -14.22
N ASP A 230 7.18 -10.19 -14.27
CA ASP A 230 6.61 -11.52 -14.08
C ASP A 230 5.77 -11.65 -12.80
N ARG A 231 6.22 -11.08 -11.69
CA ARG A 231 5.46 -11.10 -10.44
C ARG A 231 4.02 -10.56 -10.58
N LYS A 232 3.78 -9.57 -11.45
CA LYS A 232 2.45 -8.99 -11.73
C LYS A 232 1.69 -9.72 -12.82
N GLY A 233 2.38 -10.42 -13.74
CA GLY A 233 1.82 -11.32 -14.73
C GLY A 233 1.18 -10.68 -15.97
N PRO A 234 1.71 -9.57 -16.54
CA PRO A 234 1.10 -8.98 -17.74
C PRO A 234 1.12 -9.94 -18.94
N LEU A 235 2.21 -10.71 -19.11
CA LEU A 235 2.31 -11.67 -20.21
C LEU A 235 1.42 -12.91 -20.01
N ARG A 236 1.12 -13.29 -18.75
CA ARG A 236 0.11 -14.32 -18.47
C ARG A 236 -1.29 -13.88 -18.84
N VAL A 237 -1.63 -12.59 -18.60
CA VAL A 237 -2.89 -11.98 -19.03
C VAL A 237 -2.96 -11.93 -20.57
N GLU A 238 -1.87 -11.51 -21.21
CA GLU A 238 -1.77 -11.48 -22.67
C GLU A 238 -2.07 -12.86 -23.29
N GLU A 239 -1.37 -13.90 -22.85
CA GLU A 239 -1.53 -15.25 -23.38
C GLU A 239 -2.94 -15.82 -23.10
N ALA A 240 -3.49 -15.56 -21.91
CA ALA A 240 -4.85 -15.99 -21.55
C ALA A 240 -5.93 -15.32 -22.41
N CYS A 241 -5.72 -14.07 -22.86
CA CYS A 241 -6.69 -13.29 -23.62
C CYS A 241 -6.48 -13.34 -25.15
N LYS A 242 -5.40 -13.94 -25.63
CA LYS A 242 -4.94 -13.89 -27.02
C LYS A 242 -5.98 -14.31 -28.07
N ASN A 243 -6.76 -15.34 -27.75
CA ASN A 243 -7.75 -15.92 -28.68
C ASN A 243 -9.21 -15.64 -28.27
N LEU A 244 -9.42 -14.73 -27.29
CA LEU A 244 -10.75 -14.35 -26.85
C LEU A 244 -11.24 -13.09 -27.61
N PRO A 245 -12.56 -12.94 -27.78
CA PRO A 245 -13.15 -11.77 -28.44
C PRO A 245 -13.12 -10.54 -27.49
N VAL A 246 -11.94 -10.17 -27.00
CA VAL A 246 -11.73 -9.07 -26.07
C VAL A 246 -10.60 -8.15 -26.51
N LYS A 247 -10.63 -6.94 -26.02
CA LYS A 247 -9.53 -5.99 -26.07
C LYS A 247 -8.87 -5.87 -24.70
N VAL A 248 -7.56 -5.68 -24.66
CA VAL A 248 -6.83 -5.57 -23.40
C VAL A 248 -6.10 -4.22 -23.32
N ALA A 249 -6.28 -3.55 -22.21
CA ALA A 249 -5.64 -2.27 -21.91
C ALA A 249 -4.71 -2.41 -20.69
N TYR A 250 -3.42 -2.12 -20.90
CA TYR A 250 -2.38 -2.25 -19.87
C TYR A 250 -1.88 -0.88 -19.42
N ALA A 251 -2.15 -0.51 -18.17
CA ALA A 251 -1.59 0.69 -17.55
C ALA A 251 -0.35 0.33 -16.71
N GLY A 252 0.82 0.74 -17.18
CA GLY A 252 2.08 0.46 -16.49
C GLY A 252 3.31 0.61 -17.37
N LYS A 253 4.42 0.07 -16.88
CA LYS A 253 5.70 0.01 -17.59
C LYS A 253 6.58 -1.08 -16.98
N GLY A 254 7.53 -1.60 -17.75
CA GLY A 254 8.49 -2.61 -17.27
C GLY A 254 9.07 -3.43 -18.40
N PRO A 255 9.94 -4.41 -18.10
CA PRO A 255 10.59 -5.23 -19.12
C PRO A 255 9.64 -6.22 -19.82
N ASP A 256 8.58 -6.69 -19.15
CA ASP A 256 7.63 -7.69 -19.68
C ASP A 256 6.44 -6.99 -20.37
N GLU A 257 6.74 -6.23 -21.43
CA GLU A 257 5.77 -5.40 -22.13
C GLU A 257 4.86 -6.24 -23.04
N PRO A 258 3.50 -6.17 -22.86
CA PRO A 258 2.56 -6.87 -23.75
C PRO A 258 2.60 -6.39 -25.19
N SER A 259 2.37 -7.30 -26.15
CA SER A 259 2.50 -7.02 -27.58
C SER A 259 1.42 -7.66 -28.48
N ALA A 260 0.44 -8.37 -27.90
CA ALA A 260 -0.61 -9.06 -28.68
C ALA A 260 -1.50 -8.07 -29.48
N ASN A 261 -2.03 -8.55 -30.60
CA ASN A 261 -2.84 -7.76 -31.54
C ASN A 261 -4.15 -7.22 -30.96
N ASN A 262 -4.64 -7.80 -29.85
CA ASN A 262 -5.84 -7.34 -29.15
C ASN A 262 -5.51 -6.30 -28.06
N THR A 263 -4.26 -5.87 -27.94
CA THR A 263 -3.84 -4.78 -27.03
C THR A 263 -4.22 -3.44 -27.62
N ILE A 264 -5.11 -2.70 -26.94
CA ILE A 264 -5.59 -1.38 -27.37
C ILE A 264 -4.93 -0.22 -26.63
N TRP A 265 -4.31 -0.49 -25.50
CA TRP A 265 -3.53 0.47 -24.73
C TRP A 265 -2.37 -0.22 -24.03
N LYS A 266 -1.20 0.38 -24.09
CA LYS A 266 -0.06 0.03 -23.26
C LYS A 266 0.78 1.26 -22.94
N GLY A 267 1.20 1.37 -21.69
CA GLY A 267 2.00 2.49 -21.22
C GLY A 267 1.49 3.06 -19.90
N PRO A 268 2.21 4.04 -19.36
CA PRO A 268 1.82 4.67 -18.10
C PRO A 268 0.54 5.48 -18.28
N VAL A 269 -0.31 5.42 -17.27
CA VAL A 269 -1.49 6.30 -17.09
C VAL A 269 -1.19 7.16 -15.86
N LYS A 270 -1.53 8.44 -15.90
CA LYS A 270 -1.35 9.34 -14.77
C LYS A 270 -2.23 8.91 -13.59
N PRO A 271 -1.77 9.06 -12.35
CA PRO A 271 -2.55 8.65 -11.17
C PRO A 271 -3.97 9.23 -11.15
N GLU A 272 -4.15 10.49 -11.57
CA GLU A 272 -5.44 11.16 -11.64
C GLU A 272 -6.39 10.55 -12.70
N ASP A 273 -5.86 9.90 -13.72
CA ASP A 273 -6.63 9.30 -14.83
C ASP A 273 -6.91 7.81 -14.62
N ILE A 274 -6.27 7.14 -13.62
CA ILE A 274 -6.49 5.72 -13.33
C ILE A 274 -7.97 5.39 -13.09
N PRO A 275 -8.77 6.17 -12.34
CA PRO A 275 -10.19 5.86 -12.16
C PRO A 275 -10.97 5.90 -13.48
N THR A 276 -10.63 6.82 -14.40
CA THR A 276 -11.25 6.90 -15.72
C THR A 276 -10.83 5.70 -16.59
N PHE A 277 -9.55 5.33 -16.55
CA PHE A 277 -9.01 4.15 -17.24
C PHE A 277 -9.70 2.86 -16.79
N LEU A 278 -9.84 2.65 -15.48
CA LEU A 278 -10.56 1.51 -14.93
C LEU A 278 -12.05 1.53 -15.34
N SER A 279 -12.72 2.68 -15.23
CA SER A 279 -14.13 2.80 -15.61
C SER A 279 -14.41 2.59 -17.10
N ALA A 280 -13.40 2.68 -17.98
CA ALA A 280 -13.50 2.36 -19.39
C ALA A 280 -13.56 0.84 -19.67
N SER A 281 -13.27 0.01 -18.67
CA SER A 281 -13.13 -1.44 -18.79
C SER A 281 -14.36 -2.19 -18.28
N ASP A 282 -14.45 -3.48 -18.57
CA ASP A 282 -15.51 -4.39 -18.13
C ASP A 282 -15.04 -5.38 -17.07
N ILE A 283 -13.76 -5.75 -17.09
CA ILE A 283 -13.15 -6.74 -16.21
C ILE A 283 -11.73 -6.26 -15.84
N PHE A 284 -11.35 -6.42 -14.60
CA PHE A 284 -9.97 -6.21 -14.15
C PHE A 284 -9.26 -7.54 -13.92
N VAL A 285 -8.06 -7.70 -14.49
CA VAL A 285 -7.27 -8.94 -14.38
C VAL A 285 -5.87 -8.61 -13.86
N LEU A 286 -5.51 -9.18 -12.70
CA LEU A 286 -4.17 -9.03 -12.11
C LEU A 286 -3.75 -10.32 -11.40
N PRO A 287 -3.14 -11.30 -12.11
CA PRO A 287 -2.68 -12.56 -11.54
C PRO A 287 -1.31 -12.40 -10.86
N THR A 288 -1.26 -11.56 -9.83
CA THR A 288 0.00 -11.27 -9.12
C THR A 288 0.42 -12.43 -8.21
N LEU A 289 1.71 -12.76 -8.19
CA LEU A 289 2.26 -13.89 -7.42
C LEU A 289 2.38 -13.57 -5.93
N ASN A 290 2.65 -12.31 -5.57
CA ASN A 290 2.82 -11.88 -4.18
C ASN A 290 2.58 -10.38 -4.00
N GLU A 291 1.89 -10.02 -2.91
CA GLU A 291 1.63 -8.65 -2.46
C GLU A 291 1.56 -8.59 -0.93
N GLY A 292 1.68 -7.38 -0.37
CA GLY A 292 1.23 -7.14 1.01
C GLY A 292 -0.28 -6.93 1.04
N CYS A 293 -0.74 -5.93 0.29
CA CYS A 293 -2.15 -5.65 -0.02
C CYS A 293 -2.18 -4.86 -1.34
N CYS A 294 -2.89 -5.35 -2.34
CA CYS A 294 -2.80 -4.81 -3.69
C CYS A 294 -3.73 -3.62 -3.92
N ASN A 295 -3.18 -2.40 -3.95
CA ASN A 295 -3.96 -1.19 -4.20
C ASN A 295 -4.71 -1.22 -5.53
N ALA A 296 -4.08 -1.71 -6.62
CA ALA A 296 -4.73 -1.77 -7.93
C ALA A 296 -6.01 -2.63 -7.94
N ILE A 297 -6.06 -3.68 -7.11
CA ILE A 297 -7.28 -4.49 -6.92
C ILE A 297 -8.35 -3.65 -6.21
N ILE A 298 -7.99 -2.95 -5.12
CA ILE A 298 -8.94 -2.11 -4.37
C ILE A 298 -9.46 -0.96 -5.25
N GLU A 299 -8.59 -0.37 -6.06
CA GLU A 299 -8.94 0.68 -7.04
C GLU A 299 -9.94 0.17 -8.08
N ALA A 300 -9.71 -1.04 -8.62
CA ALA A 300 -10.61 -1.68 -9.57
C ALA A 300 -11.98 -2.00 -8.95
N LEU A 301 -11.99 -2.55 -7.72
CA LEU A 301 -13.23 -2.79 -6.97
C LEU A 301 -14.01 -1.50 -6.75
N ALA A 302 -13.34 -0.43 -6.32
CA ALA A 302 -13.97 0.87 -6.08
C ALA A 302 -14.55 1.49 -7.36
N CYS A 303 -13.94 1.21 -8.52
CA CYS A 303 -14.47 1.59 -9.84
C CYS A 303 -15.58 0.65 -10.35
N GLY A 304 -15.97 -0.38 -9.59
CA GLY A 304 -17.05 -1.30 -9.93
C GLY A 304 -16.65 -2.38 -10.94
N LEU A 305 -15.39 -2.80 -10.97
CA LEU A 305 -14.95 -3.86 -11.88
C LEU A 305 -14.94 -5.22 -11.18
N PRO A 306 -15.55 -6.25 -11.79
CA PRO A 306 -15.29 -7.64 -11.43
C PRO A 306 -13.79 -7.93 -11.54
N VAL A 307 -13.23 -8.61 -10.54
CA VAL A 307 -11.79 -8.85 -10.45
C VAL A 307 -11.46 -10.32 -10.71
N ILE A 308 -10.49 -10.57 -11.59
CA ILE A 308 -9.82 -11.88 -11.70
C ILE A 308 -8.42 -11.71 -11.12
N SER A 309 -8.10 -12.43 -10.05
CA SER A 309 -6.81 -12.34 -9.39
C SER A 309 -6.40 -13.64 -8.70
N ALA A 310 -5.22 -13.61 -8.07
CA ALA A 310 -4.62 -14.79 -7.46
C ALA A 310 -5.44 -15.33 -6.28
N ASP A 311 -5.63 -16.66 -6.25
CA ASP A 311 -6.05 -17.38 -5.06
C ASP A 311 -4.87 -17.52 -4.10
N ARG A 312 -4.63 -16.47 -3.33
CA ARG A 312 -3.53 -16.34 -2.36
C ARG A 312 -4.02 -15.62 -1.09
N LYS A 313 -3.41 -15.92 0.05
CA LYS A 313 -3.78 -15.38 1.37
C LYS A 313 -3.82 -13.85 1.42
N PHE A 314 -2.98 -13.14 0.67
CA PHE A 314 -2.98 -11.68 0.66
C PHE A 314 -4.23 -11.04 0.03
N ASN A 315 -5.03 -11.82 -0.68
CA ASN A 315 -6.26 -11.35 -1.32
C ASN A 315 -7.54 -11.63 -0.50
N ILE A 316 -7.50 -12.53 0.50
CA ILE A 316 -8.72 -12.95 1.22
C ILE A 316 -9.41 -11.82 1.99
N ASP A 317 -8.66 -10.78 2.36
CA ASP A 317 -9.19 -9.63 3.10
C ASP A 317 -9.90 -8.62 2.18
N ILE A 318 -9.56 -8.63 0.88
CA ILE A 318 -10.06 -7.65 -0.10
C ILE A 318 -10.93 -8.27 -1.19
N LEU A 319 -10.87 -9.58 -1.41
CA LEU A 319 -11.64 -10.30 -2.43
C LEU A 319 -12.52 -11.38 -1.80
N ASP A 320 -13.72 -11.54 -2.34
CA ASP A 320 -14.61 -12.66 -2.09
C ASP A 320 -15.30 -13.10 -3.40
N ASP A 321 -16.05 -14.21 -3.35
CA ASP A 321 -16.64 -14.82 -4.54
C ASP A 321 -17.80 -13.99 -5.15
N THR A 322 -18.28 -12.96 -4.45
CA THR A 322 -19.31 -12.06 -4.98
C THR A 322 -18.75 -11.02 -5.94
N CYS A 323 -17.48 -10.64 -5.80
CA CYS A 323 -16.82 -9.58 -6.57
C CYS A 323 -15.62 -10.05 -7.38
N SER A 324 -15.18 -11.33 -7.21
CA SER A 324 -13.98 -11.83 -7.86
C SER A 324 -14.06 -13.31 -8.27
N ILE A 325 -13.24 -13.68 -9.25
CA ILE A 325 -12.86 -15.06 -9.54
C ILE A 325 -11.38 -15.19 -9.17
N ARG A 326 -11.10 -16.04 -8.20
CA ARG A 326 -9.72 -16.30 -7.75
C ARG A 326 -9.17 -17.52 -8.47
N VAL A 327 -7.95 -17.39 -9.02
CA VAL A 327 -7.30 -18.39 -9.87
C VAL A 327 -5.88 -18.67 -9.39
N ASN A 328 -5.31 -19.80 -9.80
CA ASN A 328 -3.88 -19.98 -9.71
C ASN A 328 -3.18 -18.95 -10.62
N PRO A 329 -2.42 -17.98 -10.06
CA PRO A 329 -1.84 -16.90 -10.84
C PRO A 329 -0.77 -17.34 -11.86
N GLU A 330 -0.27 -18.57 -11.76
CA GLU A 330 0.69 -19.16 -12.70
C GLU A 330 0.00 -19.93 -13.83
N SER A 331 -1.30 -20.22 -13.71
CA SER A 331 -2.07 -20.96 -14.70
C SER A 331 -2.72 -20.02 -15.72
N VAL A 332 -2.15 -19.95 -16.91
CA VAL A 332 -2.73 -19.22 -18.05
C VAL A 332 -4.13 -19.78 -18.39
N GLU A 333 -4.32 -21.09 -18.27
CA GLU A 333 -5.59 -21.77 -18.54
C GLU A 333 -6.69 -21.33 -17.55
N GLU A 334 -6.40 -21.28 -16.25
CA GLU A 334 -7.39 -20.83 -15.27
C GLU A 334 -7.76 -19.35 -15.47
N ILE A 335 -6.78 -18.50 -15.82
CA ILE A 335 -7.03 -17.10 -16.17
C ILE A 335 -7.94 -17.02 -17.41
N HIS A 336 -7.63 -17.80 -18.45
CA HIS A 336 -8.43 -17.88 -19.67
C HIS A 336 -9.88 -18.28 -19.39
N LEU A 337 -10.09 -19.34 -18.62
CA LEU A 337 -11.42 -19.84 -18.26
C LEU A 337 -12.21 -18.81 -17.42
N ALA A 338 -11.56 -18.14 -16.49
CA ALA A 338 -12.19 -17.09 -15.68
C ALA A 338 -12.61 -15.88 -16.53
N VAL A 339 -11.77 -15.47 -17.48
CA VAL A 339 -12.09 -14.39 -18.43
C VAL A 339 -13.25 -14.82 -19.35
N SER A 340 -13.19 -16.03 -19.94
CA SER A 340 -14.24 -16.57 -20.81
C SER A 340 -15.59 -16.59 -20.10
N LYS A 341 -15.63 -17.06 -18.85
CA LYS A 341 -16.85 -17.11 -18.04
C LYS A 341 -17.49 -15.71 -17.87
N LEU A 342 -16.68 -14.68 -17.60
CA LEU A 342 -17.21 -13.32 -17.44
C LEU A 342 -17.57 -12.64 -18.77
N ILE A 343 -17.02 -13.09 -19.90
CA ILE A 343 -17.43 -12.62 -21.23
C ILE A 343 -18.78 -13.20 -21.60
N GLU A 344 -18.97 -14.51 -21.40
CA GLU A 344 -20.14 -15.27 -21.81
C GLU A 344 -21.36 -14.98 -20.92
N ASP A 345 -21.16 -14.79 -19.61
CA ASP A 345 -22.23 -14.52 -18.64
C ASP A 345 -22.24 -13.01 -18.25
N SER A 346 -22.95 -12.21 -19.04
CA SER A 346 -23.10 -10.78 -18.81
C SER A 346 -23.91 -10.45 -17.55
N GLU A 347 -24.80 -11.33 -17.09
CA GLU A 347 -25.56 -11.16 -15.85
C GLU A 347 -24.66 -11.38 -14.64
N LEU A 348 -23.84 -12.44 -14.65
CA LEU A 348 -22.84 -12.67 -13.62
C LEU A 348 -21.89 -11.48 -13.53
N ARG A 349 -21.35 -11.03 -14.68
CA ARG A 349 -20.46 -9.86 -14.74
C ARG A 349 -21.10 -8.62 -14.13
N SER A 350 -22.36 -8.37 -14.44
CA SER A 350 -23.09 -7.20 -13.89
C SER A 350 -23.33 -7.31 -12.39
N ARG A 351 -23.70 -8.50 -11.88
CA ARG A 351 -23.84 -8.73 -10.43
C ARG A 351 -22.51 -8.54 -9.70
N MET A 352 -21.44 -9.08 -10.25
CA MET A 352 -20.11 -8.93 -9.68
C MET A 352 -19.62 -7.48 -9.70
N ALA A 353 -19.97 -6.70 -10.71
CA ALA A 353 -19.64 -5.27 -10.79
C ALA A 353 -20.29 -4.47 -9.65
N ILE A 354 -21.56 -4.71 -9.36
CA ILE A 354 -22.27 -4.09 -8.23
C ILE A 354 -21.63 -4.49 -6.88
N ALA A 355 -21.34 -5.77 -6.71
CA ALA A 355 -20.68 -6.28 -5.52
C ALA A 355 -19.26 -5.70 -5.36
N ALA A 356 -18.51 -5.56 -6.45
CA ALA A 356 -17.18 -4.94 -6.47
C ALA A 356 -17.23 -3.48 -5.98
N ALA A 357 -18.16 -2.67 -6.48
CA ALA A 357 -18.33 -1.29 -6.01
C ALA A 357 -18.67 -1.22 -4.51
N THR A 358 -19.54 -2.11 -4.03
CA THR A 358 -19.89 -2.21 -2.62
C THR A 358 -18.67 -2.60 -1.77
N LYS A 359 -17.91 -3.59 -2.19
CA LYS A 359 -16.67 -4.02 -1.54
C LYS A 359 -15.62 -2.92 -1.52
N GLY A 360 -15.38 -2.25 -2.66
CA GLY A 360 -14.45 -1.13 -2.77
C GLY A 360 -14.81 0.02 -1.82
N ASN A 361 -16.08 0.38 -1.72
CA ASN A 361 -16.55 1.40 -0.79
C ASN A 361 -16.33 1.01 0.68
N SER A 362 -16.46 -0.27 1.04
CA SER A 362 -16.16 -0.75 2.40
C SER A 362 -14.68 -0.64 2.77
N LEU A 363 -13.80 -0.67 1.77
CA LEU A 363 -12.35 -0.50 1.89
C LEU A 363 -11.94 0.98 1.77
N SER A 364 -12.78 1.92 2.21
CA SER A 364 -12.43 3.35 2.18
C SER A 364 -11.29 3.67 3.14
N LEU A 365 -10.45 4.63 2.74
CA LEU A 365 -9.38 5.14 3.59
C LEU A 365 -9.93 5.76 4.87
N HIS A 366 -11.10 6.40 4.79
CA HIS A 366 -11.81 6.94 5.95
C HIS A 366 -12.09 5.88 7.00
N ASN A 367 -12.70 4.77 6.60
CA ASN A 367 -13.01 3.67 7.51
C ASN A 367 -11.75 3.01 8.07
N ARG A 368 -10.71 2.80 7.23
CA ARG A 368 -9.42 2.28 7.68
C ARG A 368 -8.81 3.16 8.77
N ALA A 369 -8.74 4.48 8.53
CA ALA A 369 -8.16 5.44 9.45
C ALA A 369 -8.91 5.47 10.78
N MET A 370 -10.24 5.52 10.75
CA MET A 370 -11.12 5.47 11.92
C MET A 370 -10.92 4.19 12.74
N ASN A 371 -10.95 3.03 12.07
CA ASN A 371 -10.82 1.74 12.72
C ASN A 371 -9.44 1.53 13.38
N ILE A 372 -8.37 2.04 12.76
CA ILE A 372 -7.02 2.01 13.35
C ILE A 372 -6.99 2.84 14.64
N ILE A 373 -7.56 4.04 14.62
CA ILE A 373 -7.64 4.92 15.79
C ILE A 373 -8.43 4.27 16.93
N GLU A 374 -9.59 3.70 16.64
CA GLU A 374 -10.41 3.01 17.64
C GLU A 374 -9.67 1.83 18.26
N TRP A 375 -8.98 1.06 17.43
CA TRP A 375 -8.16 -0.04 17.92
C TRP A 375 -6.98 0.44 18.77
N MET A 376 -6.28 1.50 18.37
CA MET A 376 -5.20 2.07 19.18
C MET A 376 -5.70 2.56 20.54
N LYS A 377 -6.90 3.15 20.61
CA LYS A 377 -7.54 3.60 21.86
C LYS A 377 -7.87 2.44 22.82
N SER A 378 -8.06 1.24 22.32
CA SER A 378 -8.34 0.08 23.18
C SER A 378 -7.15 -0.36 24.05
N PHE A 379 -5.98 0.24 23.86
CA PHE A 379 -4.76 0.01 24.67
C PHE A 379 -4.44 1.18 25.62
N ALA A 380 -5.29 2.20 25.69
CA ALA A 380 -5.10 3.40 26.53
C ALA A 380 -5.47 3.15 27.99
#